data_c455fe671e78977aaffad0602d02af30
#
_entry.id   c455fe671e78977aaffad0602d02af30
#
_cell.length_a   1.000
_cell.length_b   1.000
_cell.length_c   1.000
_cell.angle_alpha   90.00
_cell.angle_beta   90.00
_cell.angle_gamma   90.00
#
_symmetry.space_group_name_H-M   'P 1'
#
loop_
_entity.id
_entity.type
_entity.pdbx_description
1 polymer ?
#
loop_
_entity_poly.entity_id
_entity_poly.type
_entity_poly.pdbx_seq_one_letter_code
_entity_poly.pdbx_strand_id
1 'polypeptide(L)'
;LQSWIPIYMTGQVLPYYFKNNKENLYNQLDYVSNSVALTGESIKSHHNLGKYYLTTKEKEVNYYKQKAKLLMQKANPLMEIYKKENQKQFIEFLESDKNIKEKRTRINSTLPLFTIEENLLKEILQNNKLTNKEIEKILKYKKEEEKNTNKILKENTITDIIYKIKKEENEQITLQLENIFYNNITYTYEEYQNHYNQTIKYQDKNKNYNVTKTNYKTFKNITITLI
;
A
#
# COMPACT_ATOMS: atom_id res chain seq x y z
N LEU A 1 10.11 -10.23 3.41
CA LEU A 1 8.94 -9.38 3.64
C LEU A 1 8.10 -9.21 2.37
N GLN A 2 8.72 -8.89 1.22
CA GLN A 2 7.99 -8.62 -0.04
C GLN A 2 7.07 -9.77 -0.49
N SER A 3 7.48 -11.02 -0.34
CA SER A 3 6.68 -12.20 -0.71
C SER A 3 5.42 -12.40 0.16
N TRP A 4 5.36 -11.77 1.33
CA TRP A 4 4.24 -11.88 2.27
C TRP A 4 3.20 -10.75 2.13
N ILE A 5 3.57 -9.64 1.48
CA ILE A 5 2.67 -8.48 1.31
C ILE A 5 1.32 -8.88 0.70
N PRO A 6 1.24 -9.71 -0.38
CA PRO A 6 -0.04 -10.11 -0.94
C PRO A 6 -0.92 -10.86 0.07
N ILE A 7 -0.31 -11.70 0.92
CA ILE A 7 -1.04 -12.45 1.96
C ILE A 7 -1.55 -11.51 3.05
N TYR A 8 -0.74 -10.54 3.47
CA TYR A 8 -1.16 -9.52 4.44
C TYR A 8 -2.31 -8.67 3.91
N MET A 9 -2.29 -8.32 2.63
CA MET A 9 -3.36 -7.53 1.99
C MET A 9 -4.71 -8.24 1.98
N THR A 10 -4.76 -9.58 2.09
CA THR A 10 -6.03 -10.31 2.25
C THR A 10 -6.69 -10.04 3.60
N GLY A 11 -5.93 -9.57 4.58
CA GLY A 11 -6.36 -9.43 5.99
C GLY A 11 -6.54 -10.76 6.72
N GLN A 12 -6.14 -11.89 6.13
CA GLN A 12 -6.17 -13.21 6.77
C GLN A 12 -4.99 -13.41 7.73
N VAL A 13 -3.87 -12.70 7.47
CA VAL A 13 -2.68 -12.70 8.32
C VAL A 13 -2.41 -11.28 8.78
N LEU A 14 -2.39 -11.06 10.08
CA LEU A 14 -2.12 -9.78 10.71
C LEU A 14 -0.73 -9.83 11.34
N PRO A 15 0.30 -9.19 10.76
CA PRO A 15 1.65 -9.19 11.30
C PRO A 15 1.81 -8.18 12.44
N TYR A 16 2.53 -8.58 13.47
CA TYR A 16 2.88 -7.75 14.63
C TYR A 16 4.38 -7.80 14.90
N TYR A 17 4.91 -6.79 15.58
CA TYR A 17 6.32 -6.73 15.99
C TYR A 17 6.50 -6.09 17.36
N PHE A 18 7.66 -6.31 17.96
CA PHE A 18 8.10 -5.66 19.19
C PHE A 18 9.17 -4.62 18.86
N LYS A 19 9.01 -3.36 19.35
CA LYS A 19 9.95 -2.27 19.07
C LYS A 19 11.36 -2.48 19.59
N ASN A 20 11.52 -3.25 20.68
CA ASN A 20 12.80 -3.46 21.36
C ASN A 20 13.21 -4.94 21.28
N ASN A 21 13.61 -5.38 20.10
CA ASN A 21 14.21 -6.70 19.95
C ASN A 21 15.72 -6.55 20.12
N LYS A 22 16.23 -6.75 21.34
CA LYS A 22 17.67 -7.00 21.55
C LYS A 22 18.01 -8.27 20.79
N GLU A 23 19.20 -8.33 20.18
CA GLU A 23 19.68 -9.53 19.50
C GLU A 23 19.54 -10.74 20.43
N ASN A 24 18.57 -11.58 20.17
CA ASN A 24 18.35 -12.78 20.94
C ASN A 24 19.22 -13.90 20.37
N LEU A 25 19.98 -14.53 21.24
CA LEU A 25 20.72 -15.77 20.94
C LEU A 25 19.79 -16.94 20.62
N TYR A 26 18.54 -16.85 21.06
CA TYR A 26 17.54 -17.90 20.93
C TYR A 26 16.46 -17.50 19.93
N ASN A 27 16.05 -18.45 19.09
CA ASN A 27 14.82 -18.36 18.32
C ASN A 27 13.74 -19.16 19.05
N GLN A 28 12.59 -18.53 19.24
CA GLN A 28 11.43 -19.17 19.83
C GLN A 28 10.33 -19.25 18.77
N LEU A 29 9.70 -20.42 18.66
CA LEU A 29 8.51 -20.65 17.87
C LEU A 29 7.38 -20.99 18.82
N ASP A 30 6.31 -20.21 18.77
CA ASP A 30 5.06 -20.53 19.44
C ASP A 30 3.93 -20.48 18.41
N TYR A 31 3.20 -21.56 18.29
CA TYR A 31 1.97 -21.64 17.51
C TYR A 31 0.86 -22.16 18.42
N VAL A 32 -0.28 -21.51 18.40
CA VAL A 32 -1.45 -21.93 19.17
C VAL A 32 -2.72 -21.79 18.36
N SER A 33 -3.54 -22.84 18.41
CA SER A 33 -4.89 -22.86 17.86
C SER A 33 -5.92 -23.17 18.96
N ASN A 34 -7.15 -23.50 18.55
CA ASN A 34 -8.18 -23.86 19.52
C ASN A 34 -7.92 -25.20 20.22
N SER A 35 -7.22 -26.11 19.58
CA SER A 35 -7.06 -27.52 20.04
C SER A 35 -5.61 -27.98 20.17
N VAL A 36 -4.64 -27.19 19.70
CA VAL A 36 -3.23 -27.61 19.70
C VAL A 36 -2.31 -26.42 19.95
N ALA A 37 -1.20 -26.66 20.64
CA ALA A 37 -0.11 -25.72 20.73
C ALA A 37 1.21 -26.44 20.39
N LEU A 38 2.03 -25.74 19.59
CA LEU A 38 3.40 -26.12 19.28
C LEU A 38 4.32 -25.03 19.82
N THR A 39 5.30 -25.40 20.61
CA THR A 39 6.37 -24.51 21.05
C THR A 39 7.71 -25.08 20.67
N GLY A 40 8.67 -24.22 20.40
CA GLY A 40 10.03 -24.63 20.04
C GLY A 40 11.05 -23.59 20.44
N GLU A 41 12.22 -24.05 20.78
CA GLU A 41 13.37 -23.22 21.12
C GLU A 41 14.63 -23.77 20.43
N SER A 42 15.40 -22.88 19.84
CA SER A 42 16.68 -23.21 19.23
C SER A 42 17.66 -22.06 19.36
N ILE A 43 18.96 -22.36 19.33
CA ILE A 43 19.98 -21.35 19.17
C ILE A 43 19.92 -20.78 17.74
N LYS A 44 20.07 -19.48 17.58
CA LYS A 44 20.09 -18.80 16.29
C LYS A 44 21.08 -19.47 15.34
N SER A 45 20.66 -19.78 14.12
CA SER A 45 21.41 -20.51 13.10
C SER A 45 21.66 -22.00 13.37
N HIS A 46 21.13 -22.56 14.46
CA HIS A 46 21.26 -23.98 14.82
C HIS A 46 19.90 -24.65 15.04
N HIS A 47 18.96 -24.42 14.09
CA HIS A 47 17.59 -24.94 14.20
C HIS A 47 17.49 -26.45 14.21
N ASN A 48 18.44 -27.17 13.63
CA ASN A 48 18.54 -28.63 13.64
C ASN A 48 18.78 -29.22 15.04
N LEU A 49 19.27 -28.39 15.97
CA LEU A 49 19.46 -28.78 17.38
C LEU A 49 18.31 -28.28 18.27
N GLY A 50 17.29 -27.68 17.70
CA GLY A 50 16.14 -27.19 18.44
C GLY A 50 15.29 -28.30 19.03
N LYS A 51 14.64 -27.98 20.14
CA LYS A 51 13.62 -28.85 20.74
C LYS A 51 12.23 -28.28 20.45
N TYR A 52 11.33 -29.15 20.04
CA TYR A 52 9.95 -28.79 19.69
C TYR A 52 9.00 -29.69 20.49
N TYR A 53 7.95 -29.08 21.02
CA TYR A 53 6.95 -29.75 21.84
C TYR A 53 5.56 -29.43 21.28
N LEU A 54 4.83 -30.49 20.92
CA LEU A 54 3.45 -30.41 20.47
C LEU A 54 2.53 -30.96 21.56
N THR A 55 1.49 -30.21 21.89
CA THR A 55 0.50 -30.62 22.87
C THR A 55 -0.93 -30.41 22.40
N THR A 56 -1.81 -31.34 22.78
CA THR A 56 -3.26 -31.26 22.62
C THR A 56 -3.97 -31.22 23.98
N LYS A 57 -3.22 -31.23 25.08
CA LYS A 57 -3.79 -31.20 26.43
C LYS A 57 -4.40 -29.83 26.69
N GLU A 58 -5.67 -29.80 27.01
CA GLU A 58 -6.47 -28.56 27.13
C GLU A 58 -5.83 -27.53 28.07
N LYS A 59 -5.33 -27.93 29.23
CA LYS A 59 -4.66 -27.01 30.17
C LYS A 59 -3.44 -26.34 29.56
N GLU A 60 -2.61 -27.08 28.83
CA GLU A 60 -1.40 -26.57 28.17
C GLU A 60 -1.76 -25.68 27.00
N VAL A 61 -2.73 -26.06 26.17
CA VAL A 61 -3.23 -25.24 25.07
C VAL A 61 -3.78 -23.93 25.61
N ASN A 62 -4.55 -23.94 26.70
CA ASN A 62 -5.08 -22.73 27.33
C ASN A 62 -3.96 -21.83 27.87
N TYR A 63 -2.91 -22.39 28.44
CA TYR A 63 -1.74 -21.62 28.85
C TYR A 63 -1.10 -20.87 27.66
N TYR A 64 -0.83 -21.57 26.56
CA TYR A 64 -0.25 -20.93 25.37
C TYR A 64 -1.18 -19.90 24.72
N LYS A 65 -2.50 -20.10 24.75
CA LYS A 65 -3.49 -19.10 24.34
C LYS A 65 -3.38 -17.81 25.17
N GLN A 66 -3.30 -17.94 26.49
CA GLN A 66 -3.13 -16.79 27.37
C GLN A 66 -1.81 -16.10 27.13
N LYS A 67 -0.71 -16.86 26.99
CA LYS A 67 0.61 -16.32 26.63
C LYS A 67 0.55 -15.53 25.33
N ALA A 68 -0.04 -16.09 24.27
CA ALA A 68 -0.19 -15.41 22.98
C ALA A 68 -1.00 -14.11 23.12
N LYS A 69 -2.11 -14.13 23.86
CA LYS A 69 -2.93 -12.94 24.13
C LYS A 69 -2.13 -11.82 24.82
N LEU A 70 -1.34 -12.17 25.84
CA LEU A 70 -0.49 -11.21 26.55
C LEU A 70 0.64 -10.66 25.66
N LEU A 71 1.23 -11.49 24.80
CA LEU A 71 2.22 -11.03 23.83
C LEU A 71 1.61 -10.06 22.82
N MET A 72 0.42 -10.37 22.28
CA MET A 72 -0.29 -9.50 21.35
C MET A 72 -0.64 -8.15 21.95
N GLN A 73 -0.98 -8.08 23.25
CA GLN A 73 -1.24 -6.79 23.92
C GLN A 73 0.00 -5.88 24.02
N LYS A 74 1.20 -6.45 23.96
CA LYS A 74 2.48 -5.71 23.99
C LYS A 74 3.08 -5.46 22.62
N ALA A 75 2.60 -6.14 21.61
CA ALA A 75 3.08 -6.05 20.24
C ALA A 75 2.42 -4.86 19.52
N ASN A 76 3.13 -4.33 18.54
CA ASN A 76 2.59 -3.28 17.65
C ASN A 76 2.20 -3.92 16.33
N PRO A 77 1.09 -3.52 15.69
CA PRO A 77 0.79 -3.96 14.34
C PRO A 77 1.89 -3.49 13.39
N LEU A 78 2.33 -4.39 12.51
CA LEU A 78 3.32 -4.05 11.47
C LEU A 78 2.70 -3.17 10.38
N MET A 79 1.41 -3.33 10.14
CA MET A 79 0.66 -2.57 9.16
C MET A 79 -0.80 -2.43 9.60
N GLU A 80 -1.43 -1.39 9.12
CA GLU A 80 -2.88 -1.20 9.20
C GLU A 80 -3.49 -1.49 7.84
N ILE A 81 -4.57 -2.28 7.82
CA ILE A 81 -5.29 -2.65 6.60
C ILE A 81 -6.68 -2.06 6.68
N TYR A 82 -6.93 -1.07 5.82
CA TYR A 82 -8.23 -0.44 5.71
C TYR A 82 -9.09 -1.18 4.68
N LYS A 83 -10.17 -1.79 5.13
CA LYS A 83 -11.19 -2.39 4.28
C LYS A 83 -12.31 -1.38 4.03
N LYS A 84 -13.27 -1.76 3.18
CA LYS A 84 -14.42 -0.91 2.85
C LYS A 84 -15.20 -0.48 4.09
N GLU A 85 -15.26 -1.32 5.11
CA GLU A 85 -15.92 -1.04 6.40
C GLU A 85 -15.16 0.01 7.23
N ASN A 86 -13.86 0.18 6.99
CA ASN A 86 -12.99 1.12 7.70
C ASN A 86 -12.72 2.40 6.90
N GLN A 87 -13.61 2.77 5.98
CA GLN A 87 -13.45 3.92 5.10
C GLN A 87 -13.17 5.23 5.86
N LYS A 88 -13.82 5.44 7.00
CA LYS A 88 -13.62 6.63 7.82
C LYS A 88 -12.19 6.72 8.35
N GLN A 89 -11.69 5.64 8.93
CA GLN A 89 -10.31 5.57 9.46
C GLN A 89 -9.28 5.74 8.33
N PHE A 90 -9.56 5.20 7.15
CA PHE A 90 -8.71 5.40 5.98
C PHE A 90 -8.64 6.86 5.54
N ILE A 91 -9.77 7.58 5.55
CA ILE A 91 -9.79 9.01 5.24
C ILE A 91 -9.01 9.80 6.29
N GLU A 92 -9.19 9.50 7.58
CA GLU A 92 -8.43 10.13 8.68
C GLU A 92 -6.91 9.87 8.53
N PHE A 93 -6.52 8.65 8.14
CA PHE A 93 -5.12 8.33 7.82
C PHE A 93 -4.61 9.18 6.65
N LEU A 94 -5.34 9.27 5.54
CA LEU A 94 -4.95 10.09 4.38
C LEU A 94 -4.80 11.57 4.75
N GLU A 95 -5.69 12.11 5.59
CA GLU A 95 -5.57 13.49 6.09
C GLU A 95 -4.33 13.68 6.97
N SER A 96 -4.01 12.71 7.82
CA SER A 96 -2.77 12.72 8.61
C SER A 96 -1.54 12.66 7.71
N ASP A 97 -1.53 11.75 6.72
CA ASP A 97 -0.43 11.58 5.78
C ASP A 97 -0.14 12.86 4.96
N LYS A 98 -1.17 13.62 4.59
CA LYS A 98 -1.01 14.91 3.88
C LYS A 98 -0.19 15.94 4.66
N ASN A 99 -0.12 15.82 5.99
CA ASN A 99 0.64 16.74 6.85
C ASN A 99 2.11 16.32 7.00
N ILE A 100 2.48 15.12 6.57
CA ILE A 100 3.88 14.64 6.59
C ILE A 100 4.61 15.25 5.40
N LYS A 101 5.55 16.14 5.69
CA LYS A 101 6.32 16.88 4.68
C LYS A 101 7.69 16.25 4.42
N GLU A 102 7.77 14.95 4.31
CA GLU A 102 9.04 14.25 4.07
C GLU A 102 9.21 13.84 2.61
N LYS A 103 10.44 13.50 2.25
CA LYS A 103 10.75 12.93 0.93
C LYS A 103 9.93 11.67 0.71
N ARG A 104 9.33 11.54 -0.48
CA ARG A 104 8.51 10.38 -0.84
C ARG A 104 9.05 9.67 -2.06
N THR A 105 9.10 8.36 -1.98
CA THR A 105 9.30 7.50 -3.16
C THR A 105 8.06 6.63 -3.30
N ARG A 106 7.39 6.71 -4.46
CA ARG A 106 6.16 5.97 -4.72
C ARG A 106 6.37 5.02 -5.90
N ILE A 107 5.99 3.77 -5.70
CA ILE A 107 5.92 2.78 -6.79
C ILE A 107 4.45 2.70 -7.17
N ASN A 108 4.11 3.25 -8.34
CA ASN A 108 2.73 3.41 -8.76
C ASN A 108 2.34 2.32 -9.75
N SER A 109 1.12 1.77 -9.59
CA SER A 109 0.51 0.85 -10.56
C SER A 109 0.05 1.57 -11.83
N THR A 110 -0.27 2.87 -11.71
CA THR A 110 -0.79 3.71 -12.78
C THR A 110 -0.17 5.11 -12.70
N LEU A 111 -0.50 5.98 -13.65
CA LEU A 111 -0.04 7.37 -13.62
C LEU A 111 -0.70 8.16 -12.48
N PRO A 112 0.02 9.09 -11.84
CA PRO A 112 -0.51 9.86 -10.71
C PRO A 112 -1.62 10.81 -11.15
N LEU A 113 -2.77 10.76 -10.49
CA LEU A 113 -3.96 11.53 -10.84
C LEU A 113 -3.73 13.06 -10.85
N PHE A 114 -2.87 13.57 -9.97
CA PHE A 114 -2.62 15.01 -9.87
C PHE A 114 -1.92 15.60 -11.10
N THR A 115 -1.32 14.79 -11.97
CA THR A 115 -0.62 15.24 -13.18
C THR A 115 -1.52 15.37 -14.40
N ILE A 116 -2.74 14.78 -14.39
CA ILE A 116 -3.67 14.83 -15.52
C ILE A 116 -4.34 16.21 -15.62
N GLU A 117 -4.46 16.73 -16.83
CA GLU A 117 -5.20 17.97 -17.09
C GLU A 117 -6.72 17.76 -16.95
N GLU A 118 -7.42 18.78 -16.45
CA GLU A 118 -8.85 18.69 -16.10
C GLU A 118 -9.73 18.29 -17.29
N ASN A 119 -9.43 18.79 -18.50
CA ASN A 119 -10.22 18.49 -19.69
C ASN A 119 -10.11 17.01 -20.08
N LEU A 120 -8.89 16.46 -20.11
CA LEU A 120 -8.68 15.04 -20.39
C LEU A 120 -9.34 14.16 -19.33
N LEU A 121 -9.24 14.54 -18.05
CA LEU A 121 -9.90 13.79 -16.98
C LEU A 121 -11.42 13.80 -17.15
N LYS A 122 -12.02 14.94 -17.46
CA LYS A 122 -13.48 15.03 -17.72
C LYS A 122 -13.91 14.12 -18.86
N GLU A 123 -13.18 14.15 -19.97
CA GLU A 123 -13.45 13.30 -21.14
C GLU A 123 -13.43 11.82 -20.76
N ILE A 124 -12.37 11.36 -20.08
CA ILE A 124 -12.26 9.98 -19.61
C ILE A 124 -13.44 9.59 -18.72
N LEU A 125 -13.82 10.44 -17.76
CA LEU A 125 -14.91 10.16 -16.84
C LEU A 125 -16.28 10.10 -17.56
N GLN A 126 -16.51 10.97 -18.57
CA GLN A 126 -17.69 10.95 -19.42
C GLN A 126 -17.74 9.66 -20.27
N ASN A 127 -16.62 9.24 -20.85
CA ASN A 127 -16.51 8.01 -21.63
C ASN A 127 -16.83 6.77 -20.75
N ASN A 128 -16.51 6.83 -19.45
CA ASN A 128 -16.89 5.82 -18.47
C ASN A 128 -18.31 5.97 -17.91
N LYS A 129 -19.14 6.86 -18.51
CA LYS A 129 -20.56 7.07 -18.19
C LYS A 129 -20.83 7.49 -16.72
N LEU A 130 -19.91 8.22 -16.11
CA LEU A 130 -20.12 8.77 -14.77
C LEU A 130 -21.13 9.93 -14.82
N THR A 131 -21.90 10.06 -13.75
CA THR A 131 -22.80 11.20 -13.58
C THR A 131 -22.03 12.49 -13.31
N ASN A 132 -22.64 13.65 -13.63
CA ASN A 132 -22.02 14.96 -13.37
C ASN A 132 -21.58 15.11 -11.91
N LYS A 133 -22.37 14.61 -10.96
CA LYS A 133 -22.06 14.67 -9.53
C LYS A 133 -20.80 13.85 -9.18
N GLU A 134 -20.62 12.69 -9.78
CA GLU A 134 -19.41 11.86 -9.61
C GLU A 134 -18.19 12.53 -10.24
N ILE A 135 -18.35 13.07 -11.43
CA ILE A 135 -17.30 13.83 -12.14
C ILE A 135 -16.83 15.00 -11.27
N GLU A 136 -17.74 15.82 -10.77
CA GLU A 136 -17.40 16.94 -9.87
C GLU A 136 -16.65 16.48 -8.62
N LYS A 137 -17.07 15.37 -7.99
CA LYS A 137 -16.40 14.79 -6.84
C LYS A 137 -14.95 14.40 -7.17
N ILE A 138 -14.72 13.74 -8.30
CA ILE A 138 -13.40 13.30 -8.73
C ILE A 138 -12.50 14.49 -9.09
N LEU A 139 -13.04 15.49 -9.78
CA LEU A 139 -12.32 16.72 -10.10
C LEU A 139 -11.90 17.49 -8.84
N LYS A 140 -12.79 17.57 -7.86
CA LYS A 140 -12.45 18.18 -6.56
C LYS A 140 -11.32 17.41 -5.88
N TYR A 141 -11.40 16.08 -5.84
CA TYR A 141 -10.35 15.23 -5.27
C TYR A 141 -9.01 15.44 -5.99
N LYS A 142 -9.00 15.44 -7.34
CA LYS A 142 -7.79 15.73 -8.13
C LYS A 142 -7.15 17.07 -7.76
N LYS A 143 -7.96 18.13 -7.59
CA LYS A 143 -7.47 19.46 -7.20
C LYS A 143 -6.87 19.45 -5.78
N GLU A 144 -7.47 18.70 -4.86
CA GLU A 144 -6.94 18.54 -3.51
C GLU A 144 -5.62 17.78 -3.51
N GLU A 145 -5.51 16.69 -4.27
CA GLU A 145 -4.27 15.93 -4.47
C GLU A 145 -3.15 16.80 -5.05
N GLU A 146 -3.44 17.57 -6.09
CA GLU A 146 -2.49 18.50 -6.71
C GLU A 146 -2.01 19.56 -5.71
N LYS A 147 -2.92 20.16 -4.95
CA LYS A 147 -2.60 21.14 -3.91
C LYS A 147 -1.70 20.55 -2.82
N ASN A 148 -1.98 19.33 -2.37
CA ASN A 148 -1.20 18.65 -1.34
C ASN A 148 0.18 18.26 -1.85
N THR A 149 0.25 17.70 -3.07
CA THR A 149 1.51 17.39 -3.74
C THR A 149 2.38 18.66 -3.88
N ASN A 150 1.81 19.76 -4.34
CA ASN A 150 2.52 21.03 -4.48
C ASN A 150 3.03 21.58 -3.13
N LYS A 151 2.35 21.32 -2.02
CA LYS A 151 2.86 21.70 -0.69
C LYS A 151 4.11 20.90 -0.32
N ILE A 152 4.11 19.60 -0.57
CA ILE A 152 5.26 18.73 -0.32
C ILE A 152 6.44 19.13 -1.20
N LEU A 153 6.20 19.38 -2.48
CA LEU A 153 7.23 19.75 -3.46
C LEU A 153 7.89 21.10 -3.20
N LYS A 154 7.32 21.97 -2.35
CA LYS A 154 7.98 23.22 -1.93
C LYS A 154 9.22 22.97 -1.06
N GLU A 155 9.20 21.94 -0.24
CA GLU A 155 10.20 21.69 0.79
C GLU A 155 10.94 20.36 0.57
N ASN A 156 10.33 19.42 -0.16
CA ASN A 156 10.82 18.06 -0.31
C ASN A 156 10.65 17.52 -1.72
N THR A 157 11.21 16.35 -1.96
CA THR A 157 11.16 15.67 -3.26
C THR A 157 10.14 14.52 -3.26
N ILE A 158 9.48 14.36 -4.40
CA ILE A 158 8.66 13.18 -4.69
C ILE A 158 9.25 12.49 -5.92
N THR A 159 9.48 11.20 -5.80
CA THR A 159 9.91 10.34 -6.91
C THR A 159 8.86 9.28 -7.17
N ASP A 160 8.28 9.30 -8.36
CA ASP A 160 7.34 8.28 -8.82
C ASP A 160 8.06 7.27 -9.72
N ILE A 161 8.03 6.01 -9.32
CA ILE A 161 8.52 4.89 -10.12
C ILE A 161 7.31 4.31 -10.84
N ILE A 162 7.33 4.39 -12.17
CA ILE A 162 6.22 3.96 -13.02
C ILE A 162 6.69 2.99 -14.10
N TYR A 163 5.85 2.01 -14.42
CA TYR A 163 6.01 1.18 -15.62
C TYR A 163 5.27 1.83 -16.78
N LYS A 164 5.99 2.12 -17.88
CA LYS A 164 5.36 2.70 -19.07
C LYS A 164 4.70 1.58 -19.89
N ILE A 165 3.38 1.54 -19.89
CA ILE A 165 2.58 0.57 -20.64
C ILE A 165 2.83 0.73 -22.14
N LYS A 166 3.02 -0.40 -22.83
CA LYS A 166 3.21 -0.46 -24.29
C LYS A 166 1.90 -0.78 -24.98
N LYS A 167 1.72 -0.29 -26.20
CA LYS A 167 0.47 -0.49 -26.97
C LYS A 167 0.16 -1.98 -27.21
N GLU A 168 1.19 -2.79 -27.37
CA GLU A 168 1.08 -4.21 -27.67
C GLU A 168 0.64 -5.07 -26.48
N GLU A 169 0.63 -4.51 -25.28
CA GLU A 169 0.32 -5.28 -24.07
C GLU A 169 -1.16 -5.57 -23.88
N ASN A 170 -2.05 -4.92 -24.62
CA ASN A 170 -3.51 -5.12 -24.59
C ASN A 170 -4.11 -5.16 -23.17
N GLU A 171 -3.46 -4.50 -22.20
CA GLU A 171 -3.93 -4.46 -20.82
C GLU A 171 -4.97 -3.36 -20.61
N GLN A 172 -5.92 -3.64 -19.75
CA GLN A 172 -6.86 -2.64 -19.29
C GLN A 172 -6.11 -1.61 -18.43
N ILE A 173 -6.07 -0.36 -18.91
CA ILE A 173 -5.40 0.74 -18.21
C ILE A 173 -6.42 1.45 -17.32
N THR A 174 -6.08 1.66 -16.04
CA THR A 174 -6.96 2.25 -15.04
C THR A 174 -6.44 3.60 -14.56
N LEU A 175 -7.35 4.46 -14.13
CA LEU A 175 -7.02 5.67 -13.37
C LEU A 175 -6.77 5.34 -11.90
N GLN A 176 -5.90 6.10 -11.24
CA GLN A 176 -5.60 5.96 -9.81
C GLN A 176 -6.69 6.65 -8.97
N LEU A 177 -7.80 5.96 -8.75
CA LEU A 177 -8.96 6.48 -8.01
C LEU A 177 -9.35 5.59 -6.81
N GLU A 178 -8.51 4.61 -6.47
CA GLU A 178 -8.77 3.63 -5.40
C GLU A 178 -8.95 4.33 -4.04
N ASN A 179 -8.22 5.40 -3.78
CA ASN A 179 -8.31 6.18 -2.54
C ASN A 179 -9.68 6.83 -2.31
N ILE A 180 -10.50 6.96 -3.37
CA ILE A 180 -11.87 7.44 -3.28
C ILE A 180 -12.89 6.38 -3.70
N PHE A 181 -12.45 5.12 -3.74
CA PHE A 181 -13.27 3.93 -3.98
C PHE A 181 -13.88 3.81 -5.38
N TYR A 182 -13.16 4.32 -6.40
CA TYR A 182 -13.46 4.07 -7.81
C TYR A 182 -12.36 3.20 -8.41
N ASN A 183 -12.70 1.97 -8.78
CA ASN A 183 -11.73 0.97 -9.27
C ASN A 183 -11.97 0.50 -10.71
N ASN A 184 -13.04 0.99 -11.37
CA ASN A 184 -13.41 0.54 -12.70
C ASN A 184 -13.29 1.65 -13.77
N ILE A 185 -12.65 2.75 -13.44
CA ILE A 185 -12.45 3.84 -14.39
C ILE A 185 -11.23 3.53 -15.25
N THR A 186 -11.47 3.33 -16.51
CA THR A 186 -10.43 2.97 -17.47
C THR A 186 -10.30 4.03 -18.55
N TYR A 187 -9.16 4.05 -19.21
CA TYR A 187 -8.92 4.92 -20.35
C TYR A 187 -8.20 4.17 -21.48
N THR A 188 -8.33 4.68 -22.67
CA THR A 188 -7.69 4.15 -23.86
C THR A 188 -6.18 4.35 -23.82
N TYR A 189 -5.46 3.64 -24.67
CA TYR A 189 -4.02 3.83 -24.79
C TYR A 189 -3.65 5.26 -25.23
N GLU A 190 -4.46 5.93 -26.03
CA GLU A 190 -4.23 7.31 -26.47
C GLU A 190 -4.41 8.30 -25.32
N GLU A 191 -5.48 8.15 -24.54
CA GLU A 191 -5.71 8.93 -23.32
C GLU A 191 -4.58 8.70 -22.31
N TYR A 192 -4.11 7.45 -22.16
CA TYR A 192 -2.96 7.12 -21.33
C TYR A 192 -1.68 7.81 -21.79
N GLN A 193 -1.38 7.78 -23.10
CA GLN A 193 -0.20 8.47 -23.64
C GLN A 193 -0.28 9.97 -23.42
N ASN A 194 -1.46 10.55 -23.55
CA ASN A 194 -1.69 11.97 -23.26
C ASN A 194 -1.40 12.29 -21.80
N HIS A 195 -1.95 11.49 -20.87
CA HIS A 195 -1.70 11.64 -19.44
C HIS A 195 -0.22 11.44 -19.12
N TYR A 196 0.44 10.44 -19.73
CA TYR A 196 1.87 10.22 -19.57
C TYR A 196 2.70 11.45 -19.98
N ASN A 197 2.39 12.05 -21.12
CA ASN A 197 3.07 13.25 -21.59
C ASN A 197 2.82 14.46 -20.64
N GLN A 198 1.63 14.56 -20.08
CA GLN A 198 1.30 15.58 -19.06
C GLN A 198 2.11 15.32 -17.77
N THR A 199 2.29 14.06 -17.37
CA THR A 199 3.12 13.70 -16.21
C THR A 199 4.58 14.10 -16.40
N ILE A 200 5.17 13.85 -17.58
CA ILE A 200 6.52 14.29 -17.89
C ILE A 200 6.62 15.82 -17.94
N LYS A 201 5.66 16.50 -18.58
CA LYS A 201 5.59 17.97 -18.61
C LYS A 201 5.46 18.57 -17.19
N TYR A 202 4.77 17.87 -16.28
CA TYR A 202 4.68 18.28 -14.88
C TYR A 202 6.04 18.16 -14.18
N GLN A 203 6.81 17.08 -14.43
CA GLN A 203 8.18 16.92 -13.95
C GLN A 203 9.07 18.08 -14.43
N ASP A 204 9.02 18.41 -15.72
CA ASP A 204 9.86 19.48 -16.31
C ASP A 204 9.61 20.84 -15.65
N LYS A 205 8.40 21.07 -15.15
CA LYS A 205 8.01 22.32 -14.47
C LYS A 205 8.32 22.32 -12.97
N ASN A 206 8.57 21.16 -12.36
CA ASN A 206 8.71 20.99 -10.92
C ASN A 206 10.03 20.28 -10.58
N LYS A 207 11.08 21.03 -10.23
CA LYS A 207 12.43 20.51 -9.95
C LYS A 207 12.49 19.44 -8.86
N ASN A 208 11.52 19.43 -7.94
CA ASN A 208 11.44 18.51 -6.82
C ASN A 208 10.53 17.28 -7.12
N TYR A 209 9.97 17.20 -8.34
CA TYR A 209 9.20 16.04 -8.77
C TYR A 209 9.98 15.24 -9.81
N ASN A 210 10.17 13.95 -9.55
CA ASN A 210 10.92 13.05 -10.41
C ASN A 210 10.07 11.86 -10.84
N VAL A 211 10.20 11.47 -12.10
CA VAL A 211 9.59 10.26 -12.65
C VAL A 211 10.70 9.30 -13.08
N THR A 212 10.75 8.14 -12.48
CA THR A 212 11.69 7.07 -12.82
C THR A 212 10.94 5.96 -13.55
N LYS A 213 11.39 5.62 -14.75
CA LYS A 213 10.83 4.49 -15.52
C LYS A 213 11.45 3.20 -15.06
N THR A 214 10.60 2.19 -14.86
CA THR A 214 11.05 0.81 -14.63
C THR A 214 10.74 -0.08 -15.83
N ASN A 215 11.58 -1.07 -16.06
CA ASN A 215 11.35 -2.11 -17.08
C ASN A 215 10.50 -3.27 -16.54
N TYR A 216 10.23 -3.29 -15.25
CA TYR A 216 9.41 -4.31 -14.59
C TYR A 216 8.02 -3.78 -14.35
N LYS A 217 7.00 -4.60 -14.65
CA LYS A 217 5.61 -4.28 -14.31
C LYS A 217 5.48 -4.06 -12.81
N THR A 218 4.86 -2.97 -12.44
CA THR A 218 4.49 -2.68 -11.06
C THR A 218 3.30 -3.54 -10.62
N PHE A 219 3.04 -3.61 -9.34
CA PHE A 219 1.89 -4.37 -8.84
C PHE A 219 0.58 -3.74 -9.33
N LYS A 220 -0.30 -4.57 -9.88
CA LYS A 220 -1.60 -4.10 -10.36
C LYS A 220 -2.46 -3.62 -9.19
N ASN A 221 -3.04 -2.42 -9.31
CA ASN A 221 -3.90 -1.79 -8.31
C ASN A 221 -3.25 -1.60 -6.92
N ILE A 222 -1.92 -1.48 -6.88
CA ILE A 222 -1.18 -1.25 -5.63
C ILE A 222 -0.23 -0.09 -5.83
N THR A 223 -0.34 0.91 -4.96
CA THR A 223 0.67 1.97 -4.83
C THR A 223 1.43 1.77 -3.52
N ILE A 224 2.75 1.77 -3.59
CA ILE A 224 3.63 1.69 -2.42
C ILE A 224 4.26 3.06 -2.22
N THR A 225 4.06 3.66 -1.06
CA THR A 225 4.70 4.93 -0.69
C THR A 225 5.71 4.68 0.42
N LEU A 226 6.95 5.10 0.20
CA LEU A 226 8.02 5.14 1.19
C LEU A 226 8.25 6.61 1.58
N ILE A 227 8.22 6.87 2.87
CA ILE A 227 8.42 8.19 3.47
C ILE A 227 9.67 8.16 4.34
#